data_d940db08ee1e66a3d5a472d4a0fe35f0
#
_entry.id   d940db08ee1e66a3d5a472d4a0fe35f0
#
_cell.length_a   1.000
_cell.length_b   1.000
_cell.length_c   1.000
_cell.angle_alpha   90.00
_cell.angle_beta   90.00
_cell.angle_gamma   90.00
#
_symmetry.space_group_name_H-M   'P 1'
#
loop_
_entity.id
_entity.type
_entity.pdbx_description
1 polymer ?
#
loop_
_entity_poly.entity_id
_entity_poly.type
_entity_poly.pdbx_seq_one_letter_code
_entity_poly.pdbx_strand_id
1 'polypeptide(L)'
;GEKGAGFFSHGEVQYTNVRVPSENLIQKEGEGFRLAQERLGPGRIHHCMRWIGICERSFDLMCQRAADRKITPKSTLADQPMIRNWIAESRAEIDASRLLVLECAQRIDAEGAHAARAEISMIKFHTAKTLGQVLDRAIQTHGALGVTDDTPLALWYRHERGARIYDGPDEVHKMAAARHILKSYEPDN
;
A
#
# COMPACT_ATOMS: atom_id res chain seq x y z
N GLY A 1 14.93 -13.13 8.73
CA GLY A 1 15.12 -12.60 7.39
C GLY A 1 14.39 -13.44 6.34
N GLU A 2 14.05 -12.85 5.22
CA GLU A 2 13.44 -13.56 4.09
C GLU A 2 14.49 -14.44 3.41
N LYS A 3 14.20 -15.73 3.26
CA LYS A 3 15.03 -16.67 2.52
C LYS A 3 14.32 -17.05 1.23
N GLY A 4 15.03 -17.02 0.13
CA GLY A 4 14.55 -17.40 -1.20
C GLY A 4 14.61 -16.24 -2.20
N ALA A 5 14.61 -16.54 -3.49
CA ALA A 5 14.66 -15.60 -4.62
C ALA A 5 15.86 -14.62 -4.67
N GLY A 6 16.91 -14.81 -3.87
CA GLY A 6 18.11 -13.98 -3.92
C GLY A 6 17.95 -12.51 -3.51
N PHE A 7 16.80 -12.15 -2.93
CA PHE A 7 16.48 -10.80 -2.50
C PHE A 7 16.38 -10.72 -0.97
N PHE A 8 17.26 -9.89 -0.38
CA PHE A 8 17.26 -9.63 1.06
C PHE A 8 16.87 -8.17 1.28
N SER A 9 15.70 -7.94 1.88
CA SER A 9 15.17 -6.59 2.10
C SER A 9 15.55 -6.00 3.46
N HIS A 10 15.94 -6.84 4.42
CA HIS A 10 16.22 -6.43 5.80
C HIS A 10 17.51 -7.08 6.30
N GLY A 11 18.29 -6.29 7.04
CA GLY A 11 19.53 -6.73 7.69
C GLY A 11 19.56 -6.35 9.15
N GLU A 12 20.38 -7.05 9.91
CA GLU A 12 20.79 -6.63 11.23
C GLU A 12 22.02 -5.72 11.08
N VAL A 13 21.95 -4.53 11.67
CA VAL A 13 23.03 -3.53 11.58
C VAL A 13 23.57 -3.27 12.97
N GLN A 14 24.89 -3.48 13.14
CA GLN A 14 25.60 -3.22 14.38
C GLN A 14 26.58 -2.05 14.21
N TYR A 15 26.47 -1.04 15.07
CA TYR A 15 27.40 0.08 15.15
C TYR A 15 28.34 -0.12 16.34
N THR A 16 29.64 -0.31 16.11
CA THR A 16 30.63 -0.51 17.18
C THR A 16 31.68 0.61 17.13
N ASN A 17 31.65 1.52 18.10
CA ASN A 17 32.59 2.65 18.23
C ASN A 17 32.75 3.47 16.96
N VAL A 18 31.68 3.65 16.18
CA VAL A 18 31.70 4.45 14.96
C VAL A 18 31.84 5.91 15.32
N ARG A 19 32.88 6.57 14.80
CA ARG A 19 33.11 8.01 14.94
C ARG A 19 32.65 8.72 13.68
N VAL A 20 31.86 9.78 13.85
CA VAL A 20 31.40 10.65 12.75
C VAL A 20 31.70 12.11 13.11
N PRO A 21 31.91 13.00 12.13
CA PRO A 21 32.03 14.41 12.36
C PRO A 21 30.77 14.98 13.05
N SER A 22 30.95 15.98 13.91
CA SER A 22 29.83 16.60 14.65
C SER A 22 28.81 17.30 13.73
N GLU A 23 29.28 17.81 12.59
CA GLU A 23 28.44 18.40 11.54
C GLU A 23 27.47 17.41 10.86
N ASN A 24 27.68 16.11 11.03
CA ASN A 24 26.75 15.10 10.56
C ASN A 24 25.50 14.98 11.45
N LEU A 25 25.47 15.67 12.58
CA LEU A 25 24.28 15.73 13.43
C LEU A 25 23.17 16.52 12.71
N ILE A 26 22.08 15.86 12.38
CA ILE A 26 20.91 16.50 11.76
C ILE A 26 20.05 17.13 12.87
N GLN A 27 19.92 18.47 12.87
CA GLN A 27 19.19 19.24 13.89
C GLN A 27 19.88 19.18 15.27
N LYS A 28 19.23 18.58 16.24
CA LYS A 28 19.67 18.51 17.65
C LYS A 28 19.63 17.08 18.15
N GLU A 29 20.39 16.81 19.21
CA GLU A 29 20.24 15.58 19.97
C GLU A 29 18.79 15.46 20.50
N GLY A 30 18.22 14.24 20.44
CA GLY A 30 16.85 13.94 20.84
C GLY A 30 15.77 14.18 19.77
N GLU A 31 16.07 14.83 18.63
CA GLU A 31 15.10 15.17 17.58
C GLU A 31 14.85 14.02 16.56
N GLY A 32 15.56 12.91 16.66
CA GLY A 32 15.55 11.85 15.64
C GLY A 32 14.14 11.30 15.35
N PHE A 33 13.32 11.11 16.36
CA PHE A 33 11.94 10.64 16.17
C PHE A 33 11.07 11.66 15.40
N ARG A 34 11.18 12.95 15.76
CA ARG A 34 10.45 14.02 15.08
C ARG A 34 10.85 14.09 13.59
N LEU A 35 12.15 14.08 13.31
CA LEU A 35 12.68 14.06 11.94
C LEU A 35 12.19 12.85 11.14
N ALA A 36 12.17 11.67 11.77
CA ALA A 36 11.63 10.48 11.14
C ALA A 36 10.15 10.64 10.76
N GLN A 37 9.33 11.23 11.64
CA GLN A 37 7.92 11.48 11.36
C GLN A 37 7.68 12.50 10.24
N GLU A 38 8.50 13.56 10.17
CA GLU A 38 8.44 14.54 9.07
C GLU A 38 8.68 13.89 7.71
N ARG A 39 9.62 12.96 7.64
CA ARG A 39 9.90 12.21 6.42
C ARG A 39 8.82 11.18 6.09
N LEU A 40 8.29 10.48 7.10
CA LEU A 40 7.33 9.39 6.92
C LEU A 40 5.94 9.89 6.44
N GLY A 41 5.54 11.12 6.79
CA GLY A 41 4.28 11.71 6.34
C GLY A 41 4.14 11.67 4.82
N PRO A 42 4.92 12.46 4.08
CA PRO A 42 4.93 12.47 2.61
C PRO A 42 5.33 11.10 2.00
N GLY A 43 6.20 10.35 2.68
CA GLY A 43 6.61 9.01 2.24
C GLY A 43 5.45 8.03 2.04
N ARG A 44 4.37 8.17 2.80
CA ARG A 44 3.16 7.35 2.67
C ARG A 44 2.42 7.58 1.35
N ILE A 45 2.45 8.80 0.78
CA ILE A 45 1.93 9.07 -0.57
C ILE A 45 2.65 8.17 -1.59
N HIS A 46 3.98 8.12 -1.55
CA HIS A 46 4.77 7.32 -2.48
C HIS A 46 4.47 5.82 -2.35
N HIS A 47 4.33 5.31 -1.11
CA HIS A 47 3.92 3.93 -0.91
C HIS A 47 2.55 3.65 -1.52
N CYS A 48 1.56 4.50 -1.27
CA CYS A 48 0.21 4.33 -1.81
C CYS A 48 0.19 4.36 -3.34
N MET A 49 0.93 5.28 -3.98
CA MET A 49 1.03 5.34 -5.44
C MET A 49 1.71 4.11 -6.03
N ARG A 50 2.76 3.60 -5.39
CA ARG A 50 3.41 2.35 -5.78
C ARG A 50 2.43 1.16 -5.67
N TRP A 51 1.66 1.08 -4.60
CA TRP A 51 0.65 0.03 -4.43
C TRP A 51 -0.46 0.10 -5.47
N ILE A 52 -0.90 1.30 -5.83
CA ILE A 52 -1.85 1.51 -6.92
C ILE A 52 -1.26 1.01 -8.25
N GLY A 53 0.02 1.26 -8.52
CA GLY A 53 0.70 0.72 -9.69
C GLY A 53 0.73 -0.81 -9.73
N ILE A 54 0.94 -1.46 -8.58
CA ILE A 54 0.86 -2.92 -8.45
C ILE A 54 -0.58 -3.40 -8.67
N CYS A 55 -1.58 -2.69 -8.13
CA CYS A 55 -2.99 -3.00 -8.37
C CYS A 55 -3.33 -2.95 -9.86
N GLU A 56 -2.93 -1.89 -10.58
CA GLU A 56 -3.15 -1.76 -12.03
C GLU A 56 -2.56 -2.93 -12.80
N ARG A 57 -1.30 -3.24 -12.52
CA ARG A 57 -0.65 -4.37 -13.18
C ARG A 57 -1.33 -5.71 -12.88
N SER A 58 -1.75 -5.92 -11.65
CA SER A 58 -2.46 -7.14 -11.24
C SER A 58 -3.84 -7.21 -11.87
N PHE A 59 -4.52 -6.08 -12.01
CA PHE A 59 -5.79 -5.94 -12.68
C PHE A 59 -5.68 -6.29 -14.17
N ASP A 60 -4.67 -5.76 -14.86
CA ASP A 60 -4.42 -6.09 -16.27
C ASP A 60 -4.17 -7.59 -16.47
N LEU A 61 -3.33 -8.20 -15.63
CA LEU A 61 -3.06 -9.65 -15.66
C LEU A 61 -4.35 -10.46 -15.40
N MET A 62 -5.18 -10.03 -14.46
CA MET A 62 -6.47 -10.65 -14.16
C MET A 62 -7.40 -10.60 -15.37
N CYS A 63 -7.54 -9.43 -16.00
CA CYS A 63 -8.40 -9.24 -17.18
C CYS A 63 -7.92 -10.04 -18.38
N GLN A 64 -6.61 -10.03 -18.68
CA GLN A 64 -6.01 -10.82 -19.74
C GLN A 64 -6.25 -12.32 -19.52
N ARG A 65 -5.97 -12.79 -18.30
CA ARG A 65 -6.22 -14.20 -17.94
C ARG A 65 -7.68 -14.57 -18.10
N ALA A 66 -8.60 -13.72 -17.67
CA ALA A 66 -10.03 -13.96 -17.79
C ALA A 66 -10.48 -14.06 -19.25
N ALA A 67 -9.96 -13.20 -20.11
CA ALA A 67 -10.28 -13.19 -21.54
C ALA A 67 -9.70 -14.40 -22.29
N ASP A 68 -8.47 -14.80 -21.98
CA ASP A 68 -7.75 -15.83 -22.72
C ASP A 68 -8.08 -17.26 -22.28
N ARG A 69 -8.42 -17.46 -20.98
CA ARG A 69 -8.66 -18.80 -20.43
C ARG A 69 -9.99 -19.36 -20.88
N LYS A 70 -9.96 -20.27 -21.83
CA LYS A 70 -11.14 -21.04 -22.28
C LYS A 70 -11.57 -22.03 -21.20
N ILE A 71 -12.89 -22.07 -20.93
CA ILE A 71 -13.56 -23.07 -20.09
C ILE A 71 -14.26 -24.10 -21.00
N THR A 72 -14.88 -23.62 -22.08
CA THR A 72 -15.45 -24.44 -23.14
C THR A 72 -14.99 -23.90 -24.51
N PRO A 73 -15.25 -24.60 -25.63
CA PRO A 73 -14.94 -24.08 -26.96
C PRO A 73 -15.59 -22.72 -27.27
N LYS A 74 -16.68 -22.37 -26.55
CA LYS A 74 -17.48 -21.14 -26.80
C LYS A 74 -17.44 -20.13 -25.66
N SER A 75 -16.76 -20.41 -24.55
CA SER A 75 -16.75 -19.54 -23.37
C SER A 75 -15.36 -19.44 -22.75
N THR A 76 -15.09 -18.30 -22.18
CA THR A 76 -13.86 -18.01 -21.43
C THR A 76 -14.15 -17.83 -19.93
N LEU A 77 -13.13 -17.66 -19.16
CA LEU A 77 -13.27 -17.35 -17.73
C LEU A 77 -13.98 -16.01 -17.50
N ALA A 78 -13.87 -15.05 -18.45
CA ALA A 78 -14.55 -13.76 -18.40
C ALA A 78 -16.10 -13.88 -18.47
N ASP A 79 -16.63 -15.01 -18.88
CA ASP A 79 -18.08 -15.25 -18.90
C ASP A 79 -18.64 -15.64 -17.52
N GLN A 80 -17.78 -15.91 -16.56
CA GLN A 80 -18.18 -16.31 -15.21
C GLN A 80 -18.62 -15.08 -14.39
N PRO A 81 -19.82 -15.09 -13.78
CA PRO A 81 -20.33 -13.94 -13.02
C PRO A 81 -19.39 -13.48 -11.90
N MET A 82 -18.76 -14.40 -11.19
CA MET A 82 -17.83 -14.09 -10.10
C MET A 82 -16.60 -13.32 -10.61
N ILE A 83 -16.06 -13.70 -11.77
CA ILE A 83 -14.91 -13.02 -12.38
C ILE A 83 -15.29 -11.59 -12.79
N ARG A 84 -16.46 -11.41 -13.38
CA ARG A 84 -16.99 -10.07 -13.74
C ARG A 84 -17.18 -9.19 -12.51
N ASN A 85 -17.68 -9.76 -11.42
CA ASN A 85 -17.80 -9.06 -10.16
C ASN A 85 -16.43 -8.60 -9.63
N TRP A 86 -15.43 -9.50 -9.59
CA TRP A 86 -14.09 -9.14 -9.13
C TRP A 86 -13.42 -8.07 -10.00
N ILE A 87 -13.61 -8.11 -11.32
CA ILE A 87 -13.10 -7.09 -12.24
C ILE A 87 -13.75 -5.74 -11.93
N ALA A 88 -15.07 -5.69 -11.81
CA ALA A 88 -15.79 -4.45 -11.55
C ALA A 88 -15.44 -3.83 -10.19
N GLU A 89 -15.42 -4.65 -9.13
CA GLU A 89 -15.03 -4.21 -7.77
C GLU A 89 -13.57 -3.70 -7.76
N SER A 90 -12.65 -4.47 -8.36
CA SER A 90 -11.23 -4.09 -8.37
C SER A 90 -11.02 -2.76 -9.10
N ARG A 91 -11.71 -2.52 -10.23
CA ARG A 91 -11.62 -1.24 -10.94
C ARG A 91 -12.08 -0.09 -10.05
N ALA A 92 -13.26 -0.22 -9.45
CA ALA A 92 -13.82 0.80 -8.57
C ALA A 92 -12.92 1.09 -7.36
N GLU A 93 -12.40 0.06 -6.71
CA GLU A 93 -11.52 0.19 -5.54
C GLU A 93 -10.18 0.85 -5.89
N ILE A 94 -9.59 0.53 -7.05
CA ILE A 94 -8.34 1.14 -7.53
C ILE A 94 -8.55 2.62 -7.82
N ASP A 95 -9.62 2.96 -8.54
CA ASP A 95 -9.92 4.36 -8.88
C ASP A 95 -10.23 5.19 -7.64
N ALA A 96 -11.02 4.67 -6.70
CA ALA A 96 -11.30 5.33 -5.44
C ALA A 96 -10.02 5.55 -4.62
N SER A 97 -9.13 4.54 -4.54
CA SER A 97 -7.85 4.66 -3.86
C SER A 97 -6.96 5.73 -4.49
N ARG A 98 -6.91 5.80 -5.83
CA ARG A 98 -6.13 6.80 -6.55
C ARG A 98 -6.64 8.22 -6.27
N LEU A 99 -7.94 8.43 -6.36
CA LEU A 99 -8.54 9.75 -6.10
C LEU A 99 -8.28 10.20 -4.67
N LEU A 100 -8.42 9.30 -3.69
CA LEU A 100 -8.14 9.60 -2.30
C LEU A 100 -6.68 10.00 -2.07
N VAL A 101 -5.74 9.33 -2.73
CA VAL A 101 -4.31 9.66 -2.63
C VAL A 101 -3.98 10.97 -3.30
N LEU A 102 -4.57 11.27 -4.46
CA LEU A 102 -4.37 12.55 -5.15
C LEU A 102 -4.93 13.72 -4.35
N GLU A 103 -6.11 13.58 -3.75
CA GLU A 103 -6.69 14.59 -2.87
C GLU A 103 -5.80 14.85 -1.65
N CYS A 104 -5.30 13.78 -1.01
CA CYS A 104 -4.36 13.90 0.10
C CYS A 104 -3.07 14.64 -0.32
N ALA A 105 -2.52 14.35 -1.50
CA ALA A 105 -1.34 15.03 -2.02
C ALA A 105 -1.60 16.52 -2.27
N GLN A 106 -2.73 16.87 -2.88
CA GLN A 106 -3.13 18.27 -3.08
C GLN A 106 -3.29 19.03 -1.77
N ARG A 107 -3.85 18.37 -0.75
CA ARG A 107 -3.98 18.97 0.58
C ARG A 107 -2.63 19.19 1.25
N ILE A 108 -1.69 18.25 1.09
CA ILE A 108 -0.31 18.43 1.59
C ILE A 108 0.34 19.65 0.92
N ASP A 109 0.18 19.81 -0.40
CA ASP A 109 0.76 20.92 -1.15
C ASP A 109 0.15 22.27 -0.71
N ALA A 110 -1.13 22.31 -0.42
CA ALA A 110 -1.85 23.53 -0.05
C ALA A 110 -1.67 23.92 1.43
N GLU A 111 -1.72 22.95 2.35
CA GLU A 111 -1.83 23.20 3.79
C GLU A 111 -0.70 22.57 4.62
N GLY A 112 0.16 21.77 3.98
CA GLY A 112 1.25 21.04 4.62
C GLY A 112 0.84 19.69 5.21
N ALA A 113 1.83 18.82 5.44
CA ALA A 113 1.61 17.45 5.91
C ALA A 113 0.97 17.37 7.32
N HIS A 114 1.16 18.39 8.15
CA HIS A 114 0.57 18.43 9.49
C HIS A 114 -0.96 18.59 9.42
N ALA A 115 -1.47 19.43 8.52
CA ALA A 115 -2.90 19.62 8.31
C ALA A 115 -3.55 18.37 7.70
N ALA A 116 -2.85 17.68 6.77
CA ALA A 116 -3.33 16.50 6.07
C ALA A 116 -3.10 15.16 6.81
N ARG A 117 -2.79 15.19 8.12
CA ARG A 117 -2.41 13.96 8.87
C ARG A 117 -3.50 12.89 8.98
N ALA A 118 -4.77 13.30 8.96
CA ALA A 118 -5.89 12.35 8.95
C ALA A 118 -5.96 11.65 7.58
N GLU A 119 -5.88 12.41 6.51
CA GLU A 119 -5.88 11.92 5.13
C GLU A 119 -4.68 11.01 4.87
N ILE A 120 -3.48 11.39 5.31
CA ILE A 120 -2.27 10.55 5.24
C ILE A 120 -2.50 9.20 5.94
N SER A 121 -3.19 9.20 7.08
CA SER A 121 -3.54 7.97 7.77
C SER A 121 -4.58 7.16 7.00
N MET A 122 -5.62 7.82 6.45
CA MET A 122 -6.70 7.16 5.73
C MET A 122 -6.21 6.51 4.43
N ILE A 123 -5.41 7.21 3.63
CA ILE A 123 -4.89 6.63 2.38
C ILE A 123 -4.05 5.37 2.63
N LYS A 124 -3.30 5.36 3.71
CA LYS A 124 -2.38 4.26 4.03
C LYS A 124 -3.12 2.95 4.29
N PHE A 125 -4.07 2.91 5.21
CA PHE A 125 -4.79 1.67 5.48
C PHE A 125 -5.80 1.31 4.39
N HIS A 126 -6.40 2.29 3.71
CA HIS A 126 -7.35 2.05 2.64
C HIS A 126 -6.66 1.41 1.43
N THR A 127 -5.60 2.05 0.91
CA THR A 127 -4.88 1.55 -0.27
C THR A 127 -4.20 0.21 -0.01
N ALA A 128 -3.65 -0.01 1.21
CA ALA A 128 -3.07 -1.30 1.58
C ALA A 128 -4.10 -2.44 1.60
N LYS A 129 -5.35 -2.15 2.01
CA LYS A 129 -6.46 -3.10 1.94
C LYS A 129 -6.83 -3.42 0.50
N THR A 130 -7.02 -2.39 -0.34
CA THR A 130 -7.32 -2.54 -1.78
C THR A 130 -6.26 -3.39 -2.47
N LEU A 131 -4.98 -3.12 -2.20
CA LEU A 131 -3.86 -3.90 -2.76
C LEU A 131 -4.00 -5.39 -2.46
N GLY A 132 -4.24 -5.75 -1.21
CA GLY A 132 -4.42 -7.14 -0.82
C GLY A 132 -5.61 -7.82 -1.53
N GLN A 133 -6.73 -7.12 -1.66
CA GLN A 133 -7.93 -7.63 -2.32
C GLN A 133 -7.74 -7.83 -3.83
N VAL A 134 -7.14 -6.86 -4.51
CA VAL A 134 -6.87 -6.96 -5.96
C VAL A 134 -5.88 -8.08 -6.27
N LEU A 135 -4.81 -8.19 -5.48
CA LEU A 135 -3.83 -9.28 -5.61
C LEU A 135 -4.46 -10.65 -5.39
N ASP A 136 -5.28 -10.80 -4.36
CA ASP A 136 -5.96 -12.05 -4.04
C ASP A 136 -6.88 -12.49 -5.17
N ARG A 137 -7.72 -11.58 -5.70
CA ARG A 137 -8.60 -11.83 -6.83
C ARG A 137 -7.83 -12.20 -8.11
N ALA A 138 -6.70 -11.51 -8.36
CA ALA A 138 -5.85 -11.81 -9.51
C ALA A 138 -5.21 -13.20 -9.40
N ILE A 139 -4.69 -13.57 -8.25
CA ILE A 139 -4.15 -14.91 -7.98
C ILE A 139 -5.25 -15.96 -8.18
N GLN A 140 -6.42 -15.75 -7.60
CA GLN A 140 -7.53 -16.70 -7.71
C GLN A 140 -7.99 -16.89 -9.16
N THR A 141 -8.00 -15.82 -9.96
CA THR A 141 -8.33 -15.87 -11.40
C THR A 141 -7.30 -16.67 -12.19
N HIS A 142 -6.03 -16.66 -11.78
CA HIS A 142 -4.98 -17.46 -12.41
C HIS A 142 -4.99 -18.93 -11.99
N GLY A 143 -5.64 -19.26 -10.86
CA GLY A 143 -5.61 -20.61 -10.29
C GLY A 143 -4.20 -21.00 -9.86
N ALA A 144 -3.80 -22.25 -10.08
CA ALA A 144 -2.48 -22.76 -9.69
C ALA A 144 -1.31 -21.90 -10.25
N LEU A 145 -1.44 -21.35 -11.46
CA LEU A 145 -0.45 -20.46 -12.06
C LEU A 145 -0.21 -19.20 -11.20
N GLY A 146 -1.25 -18.70 -10.54
CA GLY A 146 -1.19 -17.48 -9.71
C GLY A 146 -0.31 -17.62 -8.46
N VAL A 147 0.00 -18.84 -8.03
CA VAL A 147 0.86 -19.12 -6.86
C VAL A 147 2.27 -19.54 -7.23
N THR A 148 2.60 -19.53 -8.52
CA THR A 148 3.95 -19.82 -9.05
C THR A 148 4.75 -18.55 -9.30
N ASP A 149 6.04 -18.69 -9.57
CA ASP A 149 6.92 -17.58 -9.96
C ASP A 149 6.81 -17.21 -11.45
N ASP A 150 5.95 -17.89 -12.23
CA ASP A 150 5.68 -17.56 -13.64
C ASP A 150 4.94 -16.24 -13.82
N THR A 151 4.32 -15.76 -12.74
CA THR A 151 3.71 -14.43 -12.65
C THR A 151 4.23 -13.71 -11.42
N PRO A 152 4.24 -12.36 -11.41
CA PRO A 152 4.68 -11.61 -10.24
C PRO A 152 3.68 -11.62 -9.08
N LEU A 153 2.49 -12.19 -9.26
CA LEU A 153 1.36 -12.08 -8.34
C LEU A 153 1.66 -12.67 -6.95
N ALA A 154 2.20 -13.90 -6.90
CA ALA A 154 2.54 -14.56 -5.64
C ALA A 154 3.64 -13.82 -4.88
N LEU A 155 4.66 -13.31 -5.60
CA LEU A 155 5.71 -12.50 -5.02
C LEU A 155 5.14 -11.22 -4.42
N TRP A 156 4.33 -10.47 -5.17
CA TRP A 156 3.71 -9.23 -4.68
C TRP A 156 2.77 -9.49 -3.51
N TYR A 157 1.96 -10.54 -3.56
CA TYR A 157 1.05 -10.89 -2.45
C TYR A 157 1.82 -11.11 -1.15
N ARG A 158 2.91 -11.86 -1.19
CA ARG A 158 3.76 -12.12 -0.02
C ARG A 158 4.45 -10.85 0.48
N HIS A 159 5.10 -10.09 -0.42
CA HIS A 159 5.86 -8.89 -0.06
C HIS A 159 4.95 -7.77 0.40
N GLU A 160 3.90 -7.49 -0.36
CA GLU A 160 3.02 -6.36 -0.08
C GLU A 160 2.00 -6.64 1.03
N ARG A 161 1.93 -7.88 1.54
CA ARG A 161 1.22 -8.13 2.79
C ARG A 161 1.77 -7.28 3.95
N GLY A 162 3.04 -6.94 3.88
CA GLY A 162 3.71 -6.00 4.78
C GLY A 162 3.16 -4.58 4.74
N ALA A 163 2.49 -4.15 3.66
CA ALA A 163 1.88 -2.83 3.51
C ALA A 163 0.94 -2.45 4.67
N ARG A 164 0.30 -3.44 5.28
CA ARG A 164 -0.59 -3.27 6.43
C ARG A 164 0.13 -3.20 7.78
N ILE A 165 1.46 -3.33 7.78
CA ILE A 165 2.30 -3.47 8.99
C ILE A 165 3.32 -2.34 9.07
N TYR A 166 4.19 -2.19 8.07
CA TYR A 166 5.26 -1.20 8.11
C TYR A 166 4.74 0.24 7.96
N ASP A 167 5.56 1.22 8.33
CA ASP A 167 5.25 2.65 8.38
C ASP A 167 3.98 2.99 9.20
N GLY A 168 3.68 2.13 10.14
CA GLY A 168 2.52 2.15 11.03
C GLY A 168 1.45 1.13 10.60
N PRO A 169 1.04 0.22 11.52
CA PRO A 169 -0.01 -0.74 11.24
C PRO A 169 -1.36 -0.06 10.96
N ASP A 170 -2.24 -0.77 10.24
CA ASP A 170 -3.59 -0.28 9.91
C ASP A 170 -4.34 0.23 11.14
N GLU A 171 -4.20 -0.45 12.26
CA GLU A 171 -4.86 -0.13 13.53
C GLU A 171 -4.40 1.22 14.09
N VAL A 172 -3.09 1.50 14.03
CA VAL A 172 -2.52 2.78 14.47
C VAL A 172 -3.02 3.92 13.59
N HIS A 173 -3.06 3.73 12.27
CA HIS A 173 -3.57 4.74 11.34
C HIS A 173 -5.06 5.00 11.51
N LYS A 174 -5.88 3.97 11.69
CA LYS A 174 -7.32 4.09 11.95
C LYS A 174 -7.58 4.85 13.26
N MET A 175 -6.84 4.51 14.31
CA MET A 175 -6.94 5.21 15.59
C MET A 175 -6.52 6.68 15.48
N ALA A 176 -5.43 6.97 14.75
CA ALA A 176 -4.96 8.33 14.53
C ALA A 176 -5.95 9.18 13.73
N ALA A 177 -6.51 8.64 12.66
CA ALA A 177 -7.53 9.30 11.84
C ALA A 177 -8.80 9.59 12.66
N ALA A 178 -9.31 8.58 13.37
CA ALA A 178 -10.51 8.73 14.22
C ALA A 178 -10.31 9.78 15.32
N ARG A 179 -9.15 9.76 16.01
CA ARG A 179 -8.82 10.76 17.04
C ARG A 179 -8.81 12.17 16.45
N HIS A 180 -8.28 12.34 15.24
CA HIS A 180 -8.23 13.65 14.61
C HIS A 180 -9.63 14.14 14.24
N ILE A 181 -10.47 13.28 13.68
CA ILE A 181 -11.86 13.59 13.31
C ILE A 181 -12.67 13.97 14.57
N LEU A 182 -12.53 13.20 15.64
CA LEU A 182 -13.30 13.41 16.87
C LEU A 182 -12.99 14.75 17.57
N LYS A 183 -11.81 15.35 17.33
CA LYS A 183 -11.47 16.67 17.88
C LYS A 183 -12.44 17.78 17.48
N SER A 184 -13.05 17.69 16.29
CA SER A 184 -14.04 18.67 15.84
C SER A 184 -15.41 18.54 16.51
N TYR A 185 -15.60 17.49 17.34
CA TYR A 185 -16.82 17.23 18.09
C TYR A 185 -16.62 17.36 19.61
N GLU A 186 -15.42 17.69 20.04
CA GLU A 186 -15.16 17.98 21.46
C GLU A 186 -15.84 19.31 21.82
N PRO A 187 -16.57 19.41 22.95
CA PRO A 187 -17.17 20.67 23.39
C PRO A 187 -16.07 21.71 23.66
N ASP A 188 -16.32 22.94 23.24
CA ASP A 188 -15.46 24.08 23.59
C ASP A 188 -15.35 24.16 25.13
N ASN A 189 -14.12 23.97 25.67
CA ASN A 189 -13.81 24.12 27.09
C ASN A 189 -13.46 25.57 27.43
#